data_67303f1c7368027c37bee1749f5d5aff
#
_entry.id   67303f1c7368027c37bee1749f5d5aff
#
_cell.length_a   1.000
_cell.length_b   1.000
_cell.length_c   1.000
_cell.angle_alpha   90.00
_cell.angle_beta   90.00
_cell.angle_gamma   90.00
#
_symmetry.space_group_name_H-M   'P 1'
#
loop_
_entity.id
_entity.type
_entity.pdbx_description
1 polymer ?
#
loop_
_entity_poly.entity_id
_entity_poly.type
_entity_poly.pdbx_seq_one_letter_code
_entity_poly.pdbx_strand_id
1 'polypeptide(L)'
;AMAHAVREVTGIDAQIKWPNDLVFSGKKLCGILLEISADLDQIEYVVVGTGLNVLRGAYPPELSDRAAALEEFANPPVRREIVVHYLKALEDNMTLLEEHGFPGIQEAYRRHCCTLGSRVHVIGTEIDFIGTAEDIDETGALLVRDESGVLQRVLSGDVSVRGVMGYV
;
A
#
# COMPACT_ATOMS: atom_id res chain seq x y z
N ALA A 1 -5.55 -4.15 -6.46
CA ALA A 1 -6.49 -3.44 -7.36
C ALA A 1 -5.84 -2.20 -7.98
N MET A 2 -5.49 -1.13 -7.21
CA MET A 2 -5.00 0.15 -7.78
C MET A 2 -3.66 0.00 -8.53
N ALA A 3 -2.70 -0.78 -8.05
CA ALA A 3 -1.44 -1.03 -8.77
C ALA A 3 -1.69 -1.67 -10.15
N HIS A 4 -2.63 -2.62 -10.22
CA HIS A 4 -3.06 -3.23 -11.49
C HIS A 4 -3.68 -2.17 -12.43
N ALA A 5 -4.61 -1.36 -11.95
CA ALA A 5 -5.25 -0.32 -12.76
C ALA A 5 -4.26 0.71 -13.32
N VAL A 6 -3.29 1.14 -12.50
CA VAL A 6 -2.23 2.05 -12.93
C VAL A 6 -1.39 1.41 -14.03
N ARG A 7 -0.99 0.15 -13.87
CA ARG A 7 -0.19 -0.58 -14.88
C ARG A 7 -0.95 -0.75 -16.19
N GLU A 8 -2.22 -1.18 -16.16
CA GLU A 8 -3.03 -1.38 -17.37
C GLU A 8 -3.22 -0.10 -18.18
N VAL A 9 -3.41 1.04 -17.51
CA VAL A 9 -3.71 2.32 -18.19
C VAL A 9 -2.46 3.08 -18.59
N THR A 10 -1.37 2.97 -17.82
CA THR A 10 -0.17 3.82 -18.00
C THR A 10 1.10 3.04 -18.33
N GLY A 11 1.12 1.74 -18.14
CA GLY A 11 2.34 0.91 -18.21
C GLY A 11 3.29 1.08 -17.01
N ILE A 12 2.95 1.92 -16.02
CA ILE A 12 3.76 2.13 -14.81
C ILE A 12 3.58 0.94 -13.87
N ASP A 13 4.67 0.25 -13.55
CA ASP A 13 4.69 -0.85 -12.59
C ASP A 13 4.87 -0.31 -11.16
N ALA A 14 3.79 0.29 -10.64
CA ALA A 14 3.77 0.84 -9.29
C ALA A 14 3.80 -0.28 -8.25
N GLN A 15 4.67 -0.12 -7.25
CA GLN A 15 4.85 -1.07 -6.15
C GLN A 15 4.05 -0.68 -4.92
N ILE A 16 3.78 -1.64 -4.07
CA ILE A 16 3.08 -1.43 -2.80
C ILE A 16 4.12 -1.18 -1.71
N LYS A 17 4.02 -0.02 -1.07
CA LYS A 17 4.66 0.20 0.23
C LYS A 17 3.65 -0.14 1.32
N TRP A 18 3.95 -1.16 2.10
CA TRP A 18 3.08 -1.61 3.20
C TRP A 18 2.79 -0.46 4.19
N PRO A 19 1.55 -0.32 4.67
CA PRO A 19 0.40 -1.20 4.36
C PRO A 19 -0.43 -0.74 3.15
N ASN A 20 -0.44 0.54 2.78
CA ASN A 20 -1.53 1.16 2.02
C ASN A 20 -1.10 2.20 0.99
N ASP A 21 0.20 2.32 0.70
CA ASP A 21 0.69 3.30 -0.28
C ASP A 21 1.13 2.62 -1.59
N LEU A 22 0.90 3.28 -2.71
CA LEU A 22 1.58 2.93 -3.96
C LEU A 22 2.72 3.89 -4.21
N VAL A 23 3.85 3.32 -4.64
CA VAL A 23 5.08 4.06 -4.92
C VAL A 23 5.63 3.70 -6.30
N PHE A 24 6.32 4.65 -6.91
CA PHE A 24 7.09 4.44 -8.12
C PHE A 24 8.31 5.35 -8.09
N SER A 25 9.48 4.83 -8.46
CA SER A 25 10.76 5.56 -8.40
C SER A 25 11.03 6.17 -7.02
N GLY A 26 10.67 5.45 -5.94
CA GLY A 26 10.87 5.88 -4.56
C GLY A 26 9.92 6.98 -4.07
N LYS A 27 8.90 7.35 -4.86
CA LYS A 27 7.93 8.40 -4.51
C LYS A 27 6.51 7.87 -4.46
N LYS A 28 5.71 8.41 -3.53
CA LYS A 28 4.30 8.06 -3.35
C LYS A 28 3.44 8.58 -4.50
N LEU A 29 2.73 7.67 -5.15
CA LEU A 29 1.71 7.98 -6.17
C LEU A 29 0.30 7.97 -5.62
N CYS A 30 0.02 7.08 -4.66
CA CYS A 30 -1.31 6.86 -4.13
C CYS A 30 -1.26 6.52 -2.65
N GLY A 31 -2.25 6.98 -1.90
CA GLY A 31 -2.55 6.49 -0.55
C GLY A 31 -3.96 5.94 -0.49
N ILE A 32 -4.16 4.86 0.25
CA ILE A 32 -5.45 4.21 0.44
C ILE A 32 -5.77 4.21 1.93
N LEU A 33 -6.93 4.74 2.29
CA LEU A 33 -7.42 4.77 3.67
C LEU A 33 -8.72 3.99 3.76
N LEU A 34 -8.85 3.17 4.79
CA LEU A 34 -10.07 2.44 5.11
C LEU A 34 -10.72 3.06 6.33
N GLU A 35 -12.01 3.32 6.23
CA GLU A 35 -12.87 3.69 7.36
C GLU A 35 -13.91 2.59 7.55
N ILE A 36 -14.00 2.07 8.76
CA ILE A 36 -14.85 0.92 9.09
C ILE A 36 -15.97 1.40 10.02
N SER A 37 -17.22 1.12 9.66
CA SER A 37 -18.34 1.15 10.59
C SER A 37 -18.64 -0.26 11.06
N ALA A 38 -18.61 -0.44 12.37
CA ALA A 38 -18.89 -1.74 12.99
C ALA A 38 -19.78 -1.55 14.22
N ASP A 39 -20.73 -2.44 14.41
CA ASP A 39 -21.43 -2.66 15.67
C ASP A 39 -20.72 -3.78 16.46
N LEU A 40 -21.16 -4.05 17.69
CA LEU A 40 -20.46 -4.92 18.66
C LEU A 40 -19.97 -6.26 18.11
N ASP A 41 -20.63 -6.83 17.09
CA ASP A 41 -20.30 -8.15 16.54
C ASP A 41 -20.17 -8.21 14.99
N GLN A 42 -20.42 -7.11 14.28
CA GLN A 42 -20.43 -7.14 12.79
C GLN A 42 -19.91 -5.85 12.17
N ILE A 43 -19.16 -6.00 11.08
CA ILE A 43 -18.82 -4.89 10.20
C ILE A 43 -20.06 -4.55 9.37
N GLU A 44 -20.56 -3.31 9.49
CA GLU A 44 -21.71 -2.84 8.71
C GLU A 44 -21.28 -2.47 7.28
N TYR A 45 -20.21 -1.68 7.18
CA TYR A 45 -19.61 -1.30 5.90
C TYR A 45 -18.16 -0.85 6.06
N VAL A 46 -17.45 -0.84 4.94
CA VAL A 46 -16.09 -0.31 4.83
C VAL A 46 -16.08 0.74 3.72
N VAL A 47 -15.62 1.95 4.04
CA VAL A 47 -15.36 3.00 3.05
C VAL A 47 -13.90 2.93 2.63
N VAL A 48 -13.65 2.83 1.33
CA VAL A 48 -12.29 2.80 0.77
C VAL A 48 -11.98 4.16 0.15
N GLY A 49 -11.26 5.00 0.88
CA GLY A 49 -10.75 6.27 0.37
C GLY A 49 -9.46 6.07 -0.43
N THR A 50 -9.44 6.42 -1.71
CA THR A 50 -8.28 6.25 -2.58
C THR A 50 -7.84 7.59 -3.16
N GLY A 51 -6.64 8.04 -2.79
CA GLY A 51 -6.04 9.29 -3.27
C GLY A 51 -4.89 9.01 -4.24
N LEU A 52 -5.16 9.06 -5.57
CA LEU A 52 -4.16 8.88 -6.62
C LEU A 52 -3.72 10.23 -7.18
N ASN A 53 -2.42 10.50 -7.19
CA ASN A 53 -1.82 11.67 -7.83
C ASN A 53 -1.74 11.44 -9.34
N VAL A 54 -2.65 12.01 -10.10
CA VAL A 54 -2.70 11.84 -11.58
C VAL A 54 -1.92 12.93 -12.29
N LEU A 55 -2.19 14.19 -11.97
CA LEU A 55 -1.60 15.36 -12.61
C LEU A 55 -0.57 16.05 -11.69
N ARG A 56 0.40 16.72 -12.27
CA ARG A 56 1.33 17.57 -11.53
C ARG A 56 0.56 18.60 -10.70
N GLY A 57 1.06 18.91 -9.50
CA GLY A 57 0.38 19.78 -8.55
C GLY A 57 -0.73 19.10 -7.75
N ALA A 58 -0.89 17.77 -7.86
CA ALA A 58 -1.81 17.01 -7.02
C ALA A 58 -1.37 16.94 -5.54
N TYR A 59 -0.15 17.36 -5.25
CA TYR A 59 0.44 17.37 -3.90
C TYR A 59 1.18 18.70 -3.65
N PRO A 60 1.34 19.11 -2.36
CA PRO A 60 2.08 20.32 -2.00
C PRO A 60 3.54 20.26 -2.44
N PRO A 61 4.16 21.40 -2.86
CA PRO A 61 5.55 21.45 -3.32
C PRO A 61 6.56 20.88 -2.31
N GLU A 62 6.27 21.00 -1.01
CA GLU A 62 7.12 20.51 0.09
C GLU A 62 7.23 18.99 0.13
N LEU A 63 6.34 18.29 -0.57
CA LEU A 63 6.35 16.82 -0.69
C LEU A 63 6.99 16.32 -1.98
N SER A 64 7.55 17.19 -2.82
CA SER A 64 8.10 16.83 -4.14
C SER A 64 9.27 15.84 -4.11
N ASP A 65 9.93 15.70 -2.98
CA ASP A 65 10.96 14.67 -2.73
C ASP A 65 10.36 13.29 -2.39
N ARG A 66 9.11 13.22 -1.93
CA ARG A 66 8.44 12.02 -1.43
C ARG A 66 7.19 11.62 -2.20
N ALA A 67 6.58 12.56 -2.93
CA ALA A 67 5.38 12.32 -3.73
C ALA A 67 5.65 12.60 -5.20
N ALA A 68 4.90 11.93 -6.06
CA ALA A 68 4.90 12.15 -7.50
C ALA A 68 3.50 11.94 -8.08
N ALA A 69 3.30 12.39 -9.30
CA ALA A 69 2.08 12.17 -10.08
C ALA A 69 2.37 11.29 -11.30
N LEU A 70 1.37 10.55 -11.79
CA LEU A 70 1.51 9.69 -12.97
C LEU A 70 2.00 10.44 -14.19
N GLU A 71 1.54 11.69 -14.38
CA GLU A 71 1.97 12.60 -15.47
C GLU A 71 3.50 12.85 -15.51
N GLU A 72 4.21 12.61 -14.42
CA GLU A 72 5.66 12.78 -14.38
C GLU A 72 6.41 11.63 -15.07
N PHE A 73 5.75 10.49 -15.24
CA PHE A 73 6.36 9.26 -15.73
C PHE A 73 5.72 8.72 -17.02
N ALA A 74 4.49 9.13 -17.32
CA ALA A 74 3.75 8.72 -18.50
C ALA A 74 2.89 9.86 -19.03
N ASN A 75 2.32 9.69 -20.24
CA ASN A 75 1.27 10.59 -20.72
C ASN A 75 0.12 10.62 -19.72
N PRO A 76 -0.47 11.79 -19.43
CA PRO A 76 -1.54 11.88 -18.43
C PRO A 76 -2.70 10.96 -18.82
N PRO A 77 -3.04 10.00 -17.95
CA PRO A 77 -4.07 9.02 -18.26
C PRO A 77 -5.47 9.65 -18.13
N VAL A 78 -6.42 9.09 -18.83
CA VAL A 78 -7.84 9.43 -18.65
C VAL A 78 -8.30 8.85 -17.31
N ARG A 79 -8.61 9.72 -16.35
CA ARG A 79 -9.00 9.31 -14.97
C ARG A 79 -10.11 8.26 -14.96
N ARG A 80 -11.09 8.39 -15.89
CA ARG A 80 -12.18 7.42 -16.00
C ARG A 80 -11.70 6.01 -16.28
N GLU A 81 -10.68 5.85 -17.12
CA GLU A 81 -10.14 4.52 -17.45
C GLU A 81 -9.48 3.89 -16.21
N ILE A 82 -8.73 4.68 -15.43
CA ILE A 82 -8.16 4.20 -14.15
C ILE A 82 -9.28 3.75 -13.21
N VAL A 83 -10.35 4.52 -13.07
CA VAL A 83 -11.48 4.17 -12.20
C VAL A 83 -12.14 2.88 -12.62
N VAL A 84 -12.37 2.68 -13.93
CA VAL A 84 -12.99 1.45 -14.47
C VAL A 84 -12.12 0.23 -14.17
N HIS A 85 -10.82 0.29 -14.46
CA HIS A 85 -9.88 -0.80 -14.18
C HIS A 85 -9.73 -1.06 -12.68
N TYR A 86 -9.72 0.02 -11.87
CA TYR A 86 -9.64 -0.10 -10.42
C TYR A 86 -10.85 -0.81 -9.82
N LEU A 87 -12.07 -0.39 -10.19
CA LEU A 87 -13.29 -1.00 -9.66
C LEU A 87 -13.41 -2.46 -10.05
N LYS A 88 -13.09 -2.80 -11.32
CA LYS A 88 -13.07 -4.20 -11.74
C LYS A 88 -12.07 -5.03 -10.96
N ALA A 89 -10.84 -4.57 -10.84
CA ALA A 89 -9.82 -5.29 -10.07
C ALA A 89 -10.16 -5.33 -8.55
N LEU A 90 -10.91 -4.37 -8.04
CA LEU A 90 -11.38 -4.39 -6.66
C LEU A 90 -12.45 -5.49 -6.47
N GLU A 91 -13.43 -5.59 -7.36
CA GLU A 91 -14.44 -6.66 -7.35
C GLU A 91 -13.78 -8.05 -7.40
N ASP A 92 -12.84 -8.26 -8.35
CA ASP A 92 -12.13 -9.53 -8.50
C ASP A 92 -11.37 -9.89 -7.20
N ASN A 93 -10.67 -8.92 -6.59
CA ASN A 93 -9.95 -9.15 -5.33
C ASN A 93 -10.89 -9.35 -4.13
N MET A 94 -12.04 -8.68 -4.08
CA MET A 94 -13.04 -8.89 -3.04
C MET A 94 -13.62 -10.29 -3.09
N THR A 95 -13.91 -10.81 -4.30
CA THR A 95 -14.34 -12.20 -4.48
C THR A 95 -13.30 -13.19 -3.93
N LEU A 96 -12.01 -13.01 -4.26
CA LEU A 96 -10.94 -13.85 -3.72
C LEU A 96 -10.82 -13.75 -2.20
N LEU A 97 -11.00 -12.54 -1.66
CA LEU A 97 -10.95 -12.29 -0.21
C LEU A 97 -12.13 -12.98 0.52
N GLU A 98 -13.34 -12.94 -0.07
CA GLU A 98 -14.53 -13.60 0.48
C GLU A 98 -14.40 -15.13 0.46
N GLU A 99 -13.86 -15.70 -0.63
CA GLU A 99 -13.74 -17.14 -0.81
C GLU A 99 -12.57 -17.77 -0.05
N HIS A 100 -11.45 -17.05 0.06
CA HIS A 100 -10.17 -17.61 0.52
C HIS A 100 -9.51 -16.81 1.64
N GLY A 101 -10.12 -15.73 2.10
CA GLY A 101 -9.49 -14.79 3.04
C GLY A 101 -8.29 -14.08 2.43
N PHE A 102 -7.48 -13.43 3.26
CA PHE A 102 -6.26 -12.75 2.80
C PHE A 102 -5.28 -13.66 2.04
N PRO A 103 -5.12 -14.96 2.37
CA PRO A 103 -4.31 -15.89 1.57
C PRO A 103 -4.64 -15.90 0.07
N GLY A 104 -5.89 -15.64 -0.32
CA GLY A 104 -6.30 -15.58 -1.72
C GLY A 104 -5.62 -14.47 -2.53
N ILE A 105 -5.21 -13.38 -1.88
CA ILE A 105 -4.55 -12.24 -2.49
C ILE A 105 -3.10 -12.02 -2.01
N GLN A 106 -2.66 -12.77 -0.99
CA GLN A 106 -1.39 -12.58 -0.29
C GLN A 106 -0.18 -12.67 -1.22
N GLU A 107 -0.14 -13.70 -2.06
CA GLU A 107 0.99 -13.91 -2.98
C GLU A 107 1.10 -12.78 -4.03
N ALA A 108 -0.03 -12.30 -4.54
CA ALA A 108 -0.05 -11.15 -5.44
C ALA A 108 0.40 -9.88 -4.72
N TYR A 109 0.00 -9.70 -3.47
CA TYR A 109 0.44 -8.57 -2.64
C TYR A 109 1.96 -8.62 -2.39
N ARG A 110 2.50 -9.78 -1.95
CA ARG A 110 3.94 -9.99 -1.71
C ARG A 110 4.79 -9.62 -2.91
N ARG A 111 4.42 -10.10 -4.10
CA ARG A 111 5.16 -9.83 -5.35
C ARG A 111 5.28 -8.35 -5.69
N HIS A 112 4.30 -7.55 -5.32
CA HIS A 112 4.30 -6.10 -5.57
C HIS A 112 4.77 -5.28 -4.37
N CYS A 113 5.06 -5.90 -3.22
CA CYS A 113 5.42 -5.20 -1.99
C CYS A 113 6.91 -4.87 -1.94
N CYS A 114 7.28 -3.61 -2.17
CA CYS A 114 8.66 -3.14 -2.10
C CYS A 114 9.19 -2.99 -0.67
N THR A 115 8.32 -3.08 0.34
CA THR A 115 8.75 -3.06 1.75
C THR A 115 9.48 -4.35 2.12
N LEU A 116 9.14 -5.48 1.50
CA LEU A 116 9.78 -6.77 1.78
C LEU A 116 11.25 -6.76 1.34
N GLY A 117 12.11 -7.31 2.18
CA GLY A 117 13.55 -7.31 2.01
C GLY A 117 14.24 -5.99 2.39
N SER A 118 13.46 -4.94 2.71
CA SER A 118 13.99 -3.63 3.06
C SER A 118 14.26 -3.51 4.57
N ARG A 119 15.26 -2.69 4.91
CA ARG A 119 15.47 -2.26 6.29
C ARG A 119 14.50 -1.14 6.62
N VAL A 120 13.68 -1.33 7.65
CA VAL A 120 12.60 -0.44 8.03
C VAL A 120 12.73 0.04 9.46
N HIS A 121 12.23 1.24 9.72
CA HIS A 121 12.01 1.78 11.05
C HIS A 121 10.51 1.71 11.36
N VAL A 122 10.14 0.91 12.34
CA VAL A 122 8.77 0.76 12.83
C VAL A 122 8.57 1.70 14.00
N ILE A 123 7.64 2.65 13.87
CA ILE A 123 7.36 3.69 14.86
C ILE A 123 5.89 3.61 15.24
N GLY A 124 5.59 3.36 16.49
CA GLY A 124 4.24 3.35 17.05
C GLY A 124 4.23 3.97 18.45
N THR A 125 3.06 3.95 19.11
CA THR A 125 2.90 4.55 20.44
C THR A 125 3.75 3.83 21.50
N GLU A 126 3.84 2.51 21.42
CA GLU A 126 4.54 1.66 22.39
C GLU A 126 5.72 0.89 21.78
N ILE A 127 5.93 1.03 20.46
CA ILE A 127 6.98 0.32 19.73
C ILE A 127 7.82 1.30 18.91
N ASP A 128 9.12 1.17 19.00
CA ASP A 128 10.10 1.92 18.21
C ASP A 128 11.33 1.04 18.01
N PHE A 129 11.50 0.49 16.81
CA PHE A 129 12.62 -0.37 16.49
C PHE A 129 12.97 -0.37 15.01
N ILE A 130 14.21 -0.75 14.70
CA ILE A 130 14.69 -0.96 13.33
C ILE A 130 14.84 -2.47 13.08
N GLY A 131 14.48 -2.91 11.89
CA GLY A 131 14.60 -4.30 11.49
C GLY A 131 14.53 -4.50 9.98
N THR A 132 14.53 -5.75 9.55
CA THR A 132 14.32 -6.13 8.15
C THR A 132 12.92 -6.69 7.98
N ALA A 133 12.14 -6.12 7.06
CA ALA A 133 10.82 -6.62 6.72
C ALA A 133 10.99 -7.93 5.92
N GLU A 134 10.59 -9.07 6.51
CA GLU A 134 10.84 -10.38 5.90
C GLU A 134 9.64 -10.92 5.13
N ASP A 135 8.43 -10.75 5.67
CA ASP A 135 7.23 -11.33 5.08
C ASP A 135 5.95 -10.59 5.53
N ILE A 136 4.83 -11.02 4.99
CA ILE A 136 3.47 -10.63 5.39
C ILE A 136 2.73 -11.91 5.75
N ASP A 137 2.14 -11.96 6.94
CA ASP A 137 1.43 -13.14 7.43
C ASP A 137 0.04 -13.33 6.78
N GLU A 138 -0.65 -14.40 7.14
CA GLU A 138 -1.98 -14.76 6.61
C GLU A 138 -3.10 -13.76 7.00
N THR A 139 -2.81 -12.79 7.83
CA THR A 139 -3.74 -11.71 8.22
C THR A 139 -3.38 -10.36 7.63
N GLY A 140 -2.26 -10.27 6.90
CA GLY A 140 -1.74 -9.04 6.31
C GLY A 140 -0.80 -8.23 7.22
N ALA A 141 -0.43 -8.75 8.39
CA ALA A 141 0.55 -8.11 9.25
C ALA A 141 1.97 -8.26 8.67
N LEU A 142 2.79 -7.21 8.84
CA LEU A 142 4.18 -7.22 8.42
C LEU A 142 5.04 -7.95 9.46
N LEU A 143 5.85 -8.89 9.01
CA LEU A 143 6.83 -9.60 9.84
C LEU A 143 8.19 -8.93 9.69
N VAL A 144 8.70 -8.37 10.77
CA VAL A 144 9.96 -7.62 10.80
C VAL A 144 10.93 -8.30 11.76
N ARG A 145 12.10 -8.69 11.28
CA ARG A 145 13.17 -9.20 12.16
C ARG A 145 13.97 -8.03 12.70
N ASP A 146 13.93 -7.83 14.00
CA ASP A 146 14.66 -6.78 14.68
C ASP A 146 16.17 -7.08 14.78
N GLU A 147 16.94 -6.10 15.25
CA GLU A 147 18.41 -6.23 15.41
C GLU A 147 18.84 -7.27 16.46
N SER A 148 17.94 -7.69 17.34
CA SER A 148 18.17 -8.79 18.29
C SER A 148 17.91 -10.17 17.70
N GLY A 149 17.39 -10.23 16.47
CA GLY A 149 17.03 -11.46 15.77
C GLY A 149 15.61 -11.95 16.09
N VAL A 150 14.82 -11.19 16.83
CA VAL A 150 13.41 -11.54 17.15
C VAL A 150 12.51 -11.13 15.99
N LEU A 151 11.60 -12.02 15.59
CA LEU A 151 10.60 -11.74 14.59
C LEU A 151 9.40 -11.03 15.22
N GLN A 152 9.25 -9.76 14.94
CA GLN A 152 8.16 -8.90 15.42
C GLN A 152 7.01 -8.91 14.41
N ARG A 153 5.78 -9.03 14.92
CA ARG A 153 4.54 -8.94 14.14
C ARG A 153 3.96 -7.53 14.25
N VAL A 154 3.92 -6.82 13.13
CA VAL A 154 3.52 -5.41 13.06
C VAL A 154 2.15 -5.31 12.38
N LEU A 155 1.15 -4.80 13.10
CA LEU A 155 -0.18 -4.52 12.58
C LEU A 155 -0.23 -3.11 11.96
N SER A 156 -1.03 -2.96 10.90
CA SER A 156 -1.38 -1.64 10.37
C SER A 156 -2.33 -0.90 11.32
N GLY A 157 -2.29 0.43 11.31
CA GLY A 157 -3.16 1.29 12.12
C GLY A 157 -2.38 2.21 13.04
N ASP A 158 -1.79 1.66 14.10
CA ASP A 158 -1.10 2.46 15.13
C ASP A 158 0.40 2.64 14.89
N VAL A 159 0.90 2.22 13.73
CA VAL A 159 2.32 2.26 13.39
C VAL A 159 2.61 2.96 12.06
N SER A 160 3.77 3.60 12.00
CA SER A 160 4.38 4.09 10.76
C SER A 160 5.59 3.23 10.42
N VAL A 161 5.63 2.70 9.22
CA VAL A 161 6.79 1.97 8.69
C VAL A 161 7.49 2.83 7.65
N ARG A 162 8.76 3.13 7.87
CA ARG A 162 9.58 3.99 7.02
C ARG A 162 10.82 3.26 6.56
N GLY A 163 11.21 3.43 5.31
CA GLY A 163 12.52 3.00 4.85
C GLY A 163 13.64 3.75 5.58
N VAL A 164 14.67 3.04 6.02
CA VAL A 164 15.82 3.65 6.71
C VAL A 164 16.64 4.52 5.75
N MET A 165 16.64 4.21 4.46
CA MET A 165 17.40 4.90 3.40
C MET A 165 16.55 5.82 2.52
N GLY A 166 15.30 6.14 2.90
CA GLY A 166 14.40 6.98 2.09
C GLY A 166 12.92 6.80 2.47
N TYR A 167 12.02 7.17 1.53
CA TYR A 167 10.59 7.01 1.75
C TYR A 167 10.16 5.53 1.72
N VAL A 168 10.86 4.75 0.92
CA VAL A 168 10.64 3.30 0.76
C VAL A 168 11.80 2.56 1.34
#